data_d0963ed1dab7af9aeccb27e69ea40eda
#
_entry.id   d0963ed1dab7af9aeccb27e69ea40eda
#
_cell.length_a   1.000
_cell.length_b   1.000
_cell.length_c   1.000
_cell.angle_alpha   90.00
_cell.angle_beta   90.00
_cell.angle_gamma   90.00
#
_symmetry.space_group_name_H-M   'P 1'
#
loop_
_entity.id
_entity.type
_entity.pdbx_description
1 polymer ?
#
loop_
_entity_poly.entity_id
_entity_poly.type
_entity_poly.pdbx_seq_one_letter_code
_entity_poly.pdbx_strand_id
1 'polypeptide(L)'
;ALKGNMNLMQSRQGKASSDLYKDKIKKLFPIAEPDCSDSGSFDNVLELLILSGRELPEAVMMMIPEAWQNDQNMSKAKKDFYQYASSLMEPWDGPASIVFTDGTQVGAVLDRNGLRPSRFYVTNDDKVIMASEVGVLEVAPDTVVRKGRLQPGKMFLIDFDKGKLISDEEIKKEVANQHPYGEWNKNQIIELRDLPESPKKKLVSDLIPKMKAFGYTTETLEFMLLPLVTELRQPLGSMGNDAALACLSDKPRMIYDYFKQLFAQITNPPIAVSYTHLRAHETR
;
A
#
# COMPACT_ATOMS: atom_id res chain seq x y z
N ALA A 1 -8.48 5.52 -3.09
CA ALA A 1 -7.27 6.30 -2.92
C ALA A 1 -6.07 5.37 -2.78
N LEU A 2 -4.96 5.73 -3.38
CA LEU A 2 -3.70 5.04 -3.19
C LEU A 2 -3.25 5.31 -1.75
N LYS A 3 -3.02 4.26 -0.97
CA LYS A 3 -2.49 4.39 0.38
C LYS A 3 -1.02 4.06 0.37
N GLY A 4 -0.22 5.09 0.53
CA GLY A 4 1.17 4.96 0.87
C GLY A 4 1.36 5.07 2.36
N ASN A 5 2.50 4.66 2.82
CA ASN A 5 2.84 4.78 4.21
C ASN A 5 3.54 6.11 4.48
N MET A 6 2.83 7.22 4.22
CA MET A 6 3.35 8.57 4.41
C MET A 6 3.93 8.76 5.83
N ASN A 7 3.20 8.32 6.86
CA ASN A 7 3.67 8.39 8.24
C ASN A 7 4.94 7.58 8.46
N LEU A 8 5.04 6.40 7.84
CA LEU A 8 6.21 5.56 7.94
C LEU A 8 7.38 6.16 7.17
N MET A 9 7.14 6.73 6.00
CA MET A 9 8.16 7.44 5.25
C MET A 9 8.68 8.66 6.02
N GLN A 10 7.79 9.43 6.64
CA GLN A 10 8.17 10.54 7.52
C GLN A 10 8.97 10.06 8.73
N SER A 11 8.61 8.94 9.33
CA SER A 11 9.35 8.38 10.46
C SER A 11 10.72 7.80 10.07
N ARG A 12 10.83 7.25 8.86
CA ARG A 12 12.06 6.62 8.36
C ARG A 12 13.03 7.59 7.69
N GLN A 13 12.55 8.73 7.19
CA GLN A 13 13.42 9.67 6.46
C GLN A 13 14.67 10.06 7.24
N GLY A 14 14.59 10.20 8.56
CA GLY A 14 15.74 10.50 9.42
C GLY A 14 16.84 9.44 9.40
N LYS A 15 16.54 8.23 8.93
CA LYS A 15 17.50 7.13 8.74
C LYS A 15 17.85 6.89 7.27
N ALA A 16 17.25 7.65 6.36
CA ALA A 16 17.59 7.54 4.95
C ALA A 16 19.07 7.88 4.73
N SER A 17 19.73 7.06 3.95
CA SER A 17 21.12 7.26 3.54
C SER A 17 21.26 7.04 2.04
N SER A 18 22.20 7.71 1.43
CA SER A 18 22.52 7.58 0.02
C SER A 18 24.01 7.85 -0.18
N ASP A 19 24.67 6.98 -0.90
CA ASP A 19 26.08 7.16 -1.25
C ASP A 19 26.29 8.39 -2.15
N LEU A 20 25.28 8.71 -2.97
CA LEU A 20 25.29 9.85 -3.85
C LEU A 20 25.17 11.17 -3.09
N TYR A 21 24.21 11.26 -2.18
CA TYR A 21 23.93 12.49 -1.43
C TYR A 21 24.75 12.63 -0.14
N LYS A 22 25.18 11.52 0.44
CA LYS A 22 25.89 11.49 1.74
C LYS A 22 25.16 12.36 2.78
N ASP A 23 25.85 13.21 3.49
CA ASP A 23 25.24 14.10 4.50
C ASP A 23 24.25 15.13 3.91
N LYS A 24 24.32 15.39 2.60
CA LYS A 24 23.42 16.34 1.94
C LYS A 24 21.99 15.85 1.83
N ILE A 25 21.75 14.52 2.02
CA ILE A 25 20.37 13.97 2.00
C ILE A 25 19.44 14.65 3.01
N LYS A 26 19.99 15.15 4.12
CA LYS A 26 19.23 15.89 5.14
C LYS A 26 18.60 17.18 4.61
N LYS A 27 19.10 17.74 3.50
CA LYS A 27 18.54 18.92 2.86
C LYS A 27 17.26 18.61 2.06
N LEU A 28 16.99 17.32 1.80
CA LEU A 28 15.79 16.86 1.11
C LEU A 28 14.64 16.56 2.08
N PHE A 29 14.87 16.70 3.39
CA PHE A 29 13.82 16.46 4.37
C PHE A 29 12.90 17.66 4.53
N PRO A 30 11.58 17.46 4.65
CA PRO A 30 10.87 16.18 4.59
C PRO A 30 10.78 15.64 3.15
N ILE A 31 11.06 14.33 2.96
CA ILE A 31 10.92 13.66 1.65
C ILE A 31 9.44 13.63 1.24
N ALA A 32 8.57 13.21 2.14
CA ALA A 32 7.13 13.32 1.96
C ALA A 32 6.67 14.60 2.68
N GLU A 33 6.16 15.56 1.93
CA GLU A 33 5.72 16.83 2.49
C GLU A 33 4.54 16.65 3.46
N PRO A 34 4.56 17.34 4.62
CA PRO A 34 3.38 17.40 5.48
C PRO A 34 2.17 17.93 4.70
N ASP A 35 1.01 17.39 4.97
CA ASP A 35 -0.26 17.78 4.34
C ASP A 35 -0.35 17.55 2.81
N CYS A 36 0.61 16.84 2.24
CA CYS A 36 0.55 16.39 0.86
C CYS A 36 -0.49 15.26 0.67
N SER A 37 -1.04 15.16 -0.54
CA SER A 37 -1.89 14.01 -0.90
C SER A 37 -1.06 12.72 -0.98
N ASP A 38 -1.73 11.56 -0.88
CA ASP A 38 -1.06 10.26 -1.06
C ASP A 38 -0.32 10.16 -2.40
N SER A 39 -0.90 10.72 -3.48
CA SER A 39 -0.27 10.75 -4.80
C SER A 39 0.92 11.71 -4.85
N GLY A 40 0.85 12.86 -4.18
CA GLY A 40 1.99 13.78 -4.08
C GLY A 40 3.13 13.17 -3.27
N SER A 41 2.83 12.47 -2.18
CA SER A 41 3.83 11.72 -1.42
C SER A 41 4.47 10.60 -2.24
N PHE A 42 3.68 9.95 -3.12
CA PHE A 42 4.19 8.98 -4.06
C PHE A 42 5.19 9.61 -5.04
N ASP A 43 4.84 10.75 -5.63
CA ASP A 43 5.72 11.47 -6.55
C ASP A 43 7.04 11.86 -5.89
N ASN A 44 7.00 12.41 -4.69
CA ASN A 44 8.20 12.80 -3.94
C ASN A 44 9.15 11.62 -3.70
N VAL A 45 8.59 10.46 -3.36
CA VAL A 45 9.40 9.25 -3.13
C VAL A 45 9.93 8.69 -4.43
N LEU A 46 9.13 8.66 -5.50
CA LEU A 46 9.56 8.23 -6.82
C LEU A 46 10.71 9.09 -7.34
N GLU A 47 10.58 10.41 -7.23
CA GLU A 47 11.63 11.35 -7.59
C GLU A 47 12.92 11.09 -6.81
N LEU A 48 12.83 10.91 -5.49
CA LEU A 48 14.01 10.59 -4.67
C LEU A 48 14.69 9.30 -5.13
N LEU A 49 13.94 8.25 -5.43
CA LEU A 49 14.50 6.97 -5.89
C LEU A 49 15.24 7.12 -7.22
N ILE A 50 14.66 7.83 -8.18
CA ILE A 50 15.26 8.08 -9.49
C ILE A 50 16.51 8.96 -9.35
N LEU A 51 16.41 10.06 -8.64
CA LEU A 51 17.54 10.96 -8.40
C LEU A 51 18.65 10.32 -7.55
N SER A 52 18.33 9.24 -6.84
CA SER A 52 19.32 8.41 -6.13
C SER A 52 19.99 7.36 -7.02
N GLY A 53 19.70 7.36 -8.32
CA GLY A 53 20.36 6.51 -9.33
C GLY A 53 19.60 5.22 -9.65
N ARG A 54 18.33 5.08 -9.25
CA ARG A 54 17.50 3.94 -9.65
C ARG A 54 16.85 4.20 -10.98
N GLU A 55 16.70 3.15 -11.77
CA GLU A 55 15.94 3.22 -13.01
C GLU A 55 14.44 3.36 -12.72
N LEU A 56 13.72 4.04 -13.61
CA LEU A 56 12.29 4.32 -13.44
C LEU A 56 11.45 3.05 -13.27
N PRO A 57 11.61 1.98 -14.09
CA PRO A 57 10.87 0.73 -13.87
C PRO A 57 11.19 0.05 -12.54
N GLU A 58 12.46 0.06 -12.11
CA GLU A 58 12.89 -0.47 -10.82
C GLU A 58 12.19 0.25 -9.66
N ALA A 59 12.24 1.58 -9.65
CA ALA A 59 11.61 2.39 -8.63
C ALA A 59 10.10 2.15 -8.53
N VAL A 60 9.42 2.07 -9.67
CA VAL A 60 7.97 1.78 -9.71
C VAL A 60 7.67 0.36 -9.20
N MET A 61 8.48 -0.64 -9.55
CA MET A 61 8.32 -2.01 -9.03
C MET A 61 8.52 -2.09 -7.51
N MET A 62 9.44 -1.28 -6.96
CA MET A 62 9.63 -1.19 -5.50
C MET A 62 8.41 -0.59 -4.81
N MET A 63 7.83 0.46 -5.39
CA MET A 63 6.73 1.21 -4.80
C MET A 63 5.38 0.51 -4.97
N ILE A 64 5.17 -0.17 -6.11
CA ILE A 64 3.93 -0.91 -6.43
C ILE A 64 4.28 -2.33 -6.86
N PRO A 65 4.62 -3.20 -5.92
CA PRO A 65 4.92 -4.59 -6.22
C PRO A 65 3.67 -5.36 -6.62
N GLU A 66 3.84 -6.34 -7.50
CA GLU A 66 2.83 -7.38 -7.69
C GLU A 66 2.73 -8.30 -6.47
N ALA A 67 1.68 -9.14 -6.41
CA ALA A 67 1.51 -10.11 -5.33
C ALA A 67 2.55 -11.22 -5.46
N TRP A 68 3.66 -11.15 -4.72
CA TRP A 68 4.83 -12.00 -4.88
C TRP A 68 5.01 -13.08 -3.82
N GLN A 69 4.61 -12.80 -2.57
CA GLN A 69 4.96 -13.65 -1.42
C GLN A 69 4.45 -15.10 -1.55
N ASN A 70 3.21 -15.27 -1.97
CA ASN A 70 2.55 -16.56 -2.07
C ASN A 70 2.48 -17.12 -3.50
N ASP A 71 3.04 -16.42 -4.50
CA ASP A 71 3.04 -16.89 -5.88
C ASP A 71 4.07 -18.00 -6.07
N GLN A 72 3.58 -19.22 -6.26
CA GLN A 72 4.43 -20.39 -6.47
C GLN A 72 5.10 -20.43 -7.85
N ASN A 73 4.55 -19.68 -8.80
CA ASN A 73 5.02 -19.66 -10.19
C ASN A 73 6.04 -18.55 -10.47
N MET A 74 6.21 -17.63 -9.52
CA MET A 74 7.15 -16.52 -9.68
C MET A 74 8.60 -17.01 -9.64
N SER A 75 9.41 -16.53 -10.57
CA SER A 75 10.84 -16.86 -10.62
C SER A 75 11.55 -16.41 -9.35
N LYS A 76 12.58 -17.18 -8.96
CA LYS A 76 13.37 -16.88 -7.77
C LYS A 76 13.99 -15.47 -7.81
N ALA A 77 14.53 -15.05 -8.95
CA ALA A 77 15.13 -13.73 -9.12
C ALA A 77 14.13 -12.60 -8.82
N LYS A 78 12.88 -12.71 -9.31
CA LYS A 78 11.83 -11.72 -8.99
C LYS A 78 11.47 -11.73 -7.50
N LYS A 79 11.36 -12.90 -6.89
CA LYS A 79 11.11 -12.99 -5.44
C LYS A 79 12.24 -12.36 -4.65
N ASP A 80 13.48 -12.63 -5.01
CA ASP A 80 14.66 -12.08 -4.36
C ASP A 80 14.68 -10.53 -4.48
N PHE A 81 14.33 -9.98 -5.66
CA PHE A 81 14.17 -8.53 -5.84
C PHE A 81 13.09 -7.94 -4.94
N TYR A 82 11.88 -8.51 -4.93
CA TYR A 82 10.79 -7.99 -4.10
C TYR A 82 11.08 -8.13 -2.60
N GLN A 83 11.74 -9.18 -2.18
CA GLN A 83 12.19 -9.34 -0.80
C GLN A 83 13.20 -8.25 -0.40
N TYR A 84 14.17 -7.98 -1.28
CA TYR A 84 15.11 -6.87 -1.10
C TYR A 84 14.38 -5.53 -1.03
N ALA A 85 13.53 -5.23 -2.00
CA ALA A 85 12.76 -3.99 -2.04
C ALA A 85 11.91 -3.77 -0.78
N SER A 86 11.22 -4.82 -0.30
CA SER A 86 10.38 -4.76 0.90
C SER A 86 11.16 -4.54 2.19
N SER A 87 12.47 -4.84 2.22
CA SER A 87 13.33 -4.52 3.36
C SER A 87 13.75 -3.06 3.41
N LEU A 88 13.71 -2.36 2.27
CA LEU A 88 14.09 -0.96 2.15
C LEU A 88 12.91 -0.01 2.40
N MET A 89 11.75 -0.36 1.89
CA MET A 89 10.56 0.49 2.00
C MET A 89 9.27 -0.33 1.96
N GLU A 90 8.23 0.19 2.56
CA GLU A 90 6.87 -0.36 2.45
C GLU A 90 6.24 0.04 1.10
N PRO A 91 5.50 -0.87 0.47
CA PRO A 91 4.84 -0.59 -0.80
C PRO A 91 3.63 0.34 -0.60
N TRP A 92 3.29 1.09 -1.65
CA TRP A 92 1.98 1.70 -1.79
C TRP A 92 0.94 0.65 -2.17
N ASP A 93 -0.25 0.76 -1.61
CA ASP A 93 -1.37 -0.15 -1.91
C ASP A 93 -2.67 0.64 -2.04
N GLY A 94 -3.67 0.02 -2.67
CA GLY A 94 -4.98 0.60 -2.90
C GLY A 94 -5.29 0.82 -4.38
N PRO A 95 -6.54 1.20 -4.72
CA PRO A 95 -6.97 1.37 -6.10
C PRO A 95 -6.19 2.46 -6.81
N ALA A 96 -5.32 2.08 -7.73
CA ALA A 96 -4.49 3.02 -8.48
C ALA A 96 -4.32 2.60 -9.94
N SER A 97 -4.26 3.61 -10.81
CA SER A 97 -3.73 3.53 -12.16
C SER A 97 -2.74 4.68 -12.28
N ILE A 98 -1.47 4.35 -12.40
CA ILE A 98 -0.37 5.31 -12.34
C ILE A 98 0.29 5.33 -13.71
N VAL A 99 0.42 6.54 -14.24
CA VAL A 99 1.21 6.82 -15.44
C VAL A 99 2.46 7.59 -14.98
N PHE A 100 3.61 7.20 -15.50
CA PHE A 100 4.88 7.78 -15.11
C PHE A 100 5.78 7.99 -16.33
N THR A 101 6.69 8.95 -16.22
CA THR A 101 7.67 9.26 -17.29
C THR A 101 8.90 9.93 -16.69
N ASP A 102 10.04 9.72 -17.33
CA ASP A 102 11.29 10.46 -17.09
C ASP A 102 11.72 11.30 -18.31
N GLY A 103 10.85 11.37 -19.35
CA GLY A 103 11.12 12.05 -20.60
C GLY A 103 11.69 11.15 -21.69
N THR A 104 12.32 10.02 -21.36
CA THR A 104 12.84 9.01 -22.30
C THR A 104 11.97 7.76 -22.36
N GLN A 105 11.23 7.52 -21.31
CA GLN A 105 10.29 6.41 -21.15
C GLN A 105 8.94 6.92 -20.67
N VAL A 106 7.87 6.26 -21.12
CA VAL A 106 6.52 6.44 -20.58
C VAL A 106 5.97 5.07 -20.20
N GLY A 107 5.49 4.96 -18.98
CA GLY A 107 4.92 3.72 -18.51
C GLY A 107 3.61 3.90 -17.75
N ALA A 108 2.95 2.79 -17.53
CA ALA A 108 1.77 2.72 -16.69
C ALA A 108 1.73 1.41 -15.91
N VAL A 109 1.21 1.47 -14.69
CA VAL A 109 1.03 0.31 -13.83
C VAL A 109 -0.31 0.41 -13.09
N LEU A 110 -0.96 -0.72 -12.89
CA LEU A 110 -2.07 -0.85 -11.96
C LEU A 110 -1.58 -1.39 -10.62
N ASP A 111 -2.34 -1.09 -9.57
CA ASP A 111 -2.19 -1.76 -8.29
C ASP A 111 -2.27 -3.28 -8.43
N ARG A 112 -1.79 -4.01 -7.43
CA ARG A 112 -1.75 -5.49 -7.44
C ARG A 112 -3.12 -6.16 -7.68
N ASN A 113 -4.21 -5.49 -7.33
CA ASN A 113 -5.58 -5.98 -7.52
C ASN A 113 -6.22 -5.49 -8.83
N GLY A 114 -5.64 -4.46 -9.48
CA GLY A 114 -6.11 -3.91 -10.73
C GLY A 114 -7.53 -3.35 -10.67
N LEU A 115 -7.87 -2.66 -9.58
CA LEU A 115 -9.22 -2.16 -9.35
C LEU A 115 -9.60 -0.99 -10.26
N ARG A 116 -8.62 -0.22 -10.74
CA ARG A 116 -8.84 0.85 -11.71
C ARG A 116 -8.78 0.31 -13.14
N PRO A 117 -9.71 0.69 -14.02
CA PRO A 117 -9.61 0.33 -15.42
C PRO A 117 -8.51 1.16 -16.10
N SER A 118 -7.82 0.54 -17.04
CA SER A 118 -6.93 1.23 -17.97
C SER A 118 -6.89 0.46 -19.28
N ARG A 119 -7.14 1.14 -20.40
CA ARG A 119 -7.20 0.56 -21.74
C ARG A 119 -6.23 1.26 -22.65
N PHE A 120 -5.72 0.54 -23.64
CA PHE A 120 -4.79 1.10 -24.60
C PHE A 120 -5.09 0.67 -26.03
N TYR A 121 -4.70 1.52 -26.96
CA TYR A 121 -4.59 1.26 -28.38
C TYR A 121 -3.17 1.52 -28.84
N VAL A 122 -2.70 0.68 -29.75
CA VAL A 122 -1.49 0.92 -30.55
C VAL A 122 -1.95 1.05 -31.99
N THR A 123 -1.54 2.11 -32.66
CA THR A 123 -1.97 2.41 -34.02
C THR A 123 -0.85 2.16 -35.03
N ASN A 124 -1.21 2.07 -36.31
CA ASN A 124 -0.26 1.83 -37.41
C ASN A 124 0.61 3.06 -37.77
N ASP A 125 0.33 4.21 -37.18
CA ASP A 125 1.13 5.43 -37.22
C ASP A 125 1.99 5.63 -35.96
N ASP A 126 2.33 4.53 -35.29
CA ASP A 126 3.22 4.46 -34.13
C ASP A 126 2.77 5.29 -32.91
N LYS A 127 1.46 5.47 -32.76
CA LYS A 127 0.90 6.10 -31.57
C LYS A 127 0.41 5.07 -30.57
N VAL A 128 0.57 5.38 -29.29
CA VAL A 128 -0.05 4.65 -28.19
C VAL A 128 -0.98 5.60 -27.43
N ILE A 129 -2.22 5.17 -27.29
CA ILE A 129 -3.25 5.91 -26.57
C ILE A 129 -3.67 5.07 -25.38
N MET A 130 -3.52 5.59 -24.20
CA MET A 130 -3.93 4.93 -22.97
C MET A 130 -4.88 5.84 -22.17
N ALA A 131 -5.97 5.26 -21.69
CA ALA A 131 -6.96 5.97 -20.88
C ALA A 131 -7.72 5.00 -19.99
N SER A 132 -8.37 5.54 -18.95
CA SER A 132 -9.28 4.78 -18.07
C SER A 132 -10.48 4.22 -18.84
N GLU A 133 -10.90 4.92 -19.89
CA GLU A 133 -12.09 4.59 -20.68
C GLU A 133 -11.79 4.62 -22.18
N VAL A 134 -12.61 3.93 -22.96
CA VAL A 134 -12.56 4.00 -24.41
C VAL A 134 -13.30 5.26 -24.88
N GLY A 135 -12.89 5.82 -26.02
CA GLY A 135 -13.57 6.95 -26.65
C GLY A 135 -13.17 8.33 -26.13
N VAL A 136 -12.09 8.43 -25.32
CA VAL A 136 -11.50 9.73 -24.93
C VAL A 136 -10.89 10.48 -26.10
N LEU A 137 -10.42 9.73 -27.10
CA LEU A 137 -9.99 10.23 -28.39
C LEU A 137 -10.69 9.42 -29.49
N GLU A 138 -11.06 10.09 -30.57
CA GLU A 138 -11.54 9.41 -31.77
C GLU A 138 -10.35 8.75 -32.47
N VAL A 139 -10.40 7.42 -32.58
CA VAL A 139 -9.41 6.62 -33.26
C VAL A 139 -10.10 5.84 -34.36
N ALA A 140 -9.69 6.00 -35.58
CA ALA A 140 -10.25 5.26 -36.69
C ALA A 140 -9.96 3.76 -36.50
N PRO A 141 -10.97 2.88 -36.53
CA PRO A 141 -10.80 1.46 -36.21
C PRO A 141 -9.79 0.73 -37.09
N ASP A 142 -9.64 1.14 -38.33
CA ASP A 142 -8.70 0.61 -39.31
C ASP A 142 -7.23 0.96 -39.04
N THR A 143 -6.99 1.98 -38.20
CA THR A 143 -5.63 2.33 -37.76
C THR A 143 -5.15 1.53 -36.54
N VAL A 144 -6.07 0.85 -35.84
CA VAL A 144 -5.72 0.14 -34.61
C VAL A 144 -5.08 -1.21 -34.91
N VAL A 145 -3.79 -1.33 -34.63
CA VAL A 145 -3.01 -2.58 -34.77
C VAL A 145 -3.19 -3.49 -33.55
N ARG A 146 -3.24 -2.89 -32.36
CA ARG A 146 -3.36 -3.63 -31.11
C ARG A 146 -4.21 -2.85 -30.12
N LYS A 147 -5.07 -3.57 -29.42
CA LYS A 147 -5.86 -3.02 -28.31
C LYS A 147 -5.83 -3.95 -27.11
N GLY A 148 -5.93 -3.40 -25.93
CA GLY A 148 -5.96 -4.20 -24.71
C GLY A 148 -6.31 -3.38 -23.48
N ARG A 149 -6.24 -4.06 -22.36
CA ARG A 149 -6.32 -3.42 -21.05
C ARG A 149 -5.09 -3.78 -20.24
N LEU A 150 -4.70 -2.87 -19.39
CA LEU A 150 -3.65 -3.11 -18.42
C LEU A 150 -4.11 -4.17 -17.41
N GLN A 151 -3.24 -5.07 -17.08
CA GLN A 151 -3.51 -6.19 -16.17
C GLN A 151 -3.09 -5.81 -14.73
N PRO A 152 -3.72 -6.40 -13.71
CA PRO A 152 -3.31 -6.20 -12.32
C PRO A 152 -1.82 -6.48 -12.09
N GLY A 153 -1.13 -5.57 -11.42
CA GLY A 153 0.30 -5.70 -11.14
C GLY A 153 1.22 -5.79 -12.37
N LYS A 154 0.70 -5.56 -13.59
CA LYS A 154 1.48 -5.55 -14.83
C LYS A 154 1.88 -4.14 -15.20
N MET A 155 3.12 -4.00 -15.67
CA MET A 155 3.68 -2.76 -16.18
C MET A 155 3.56 -2.69 -17.70
N PHE A 156 3.22 -1.51 -18.20
CA PHE A 156 3.23 -1.16 -19.60
C PHE A 156 4.30 -0.08 -19.77
N LEU A 157 5.27 -0.28 -20.64
CA LEU A 157 6.39 0.63 -20.81
C LEU A 157 6.69 0.86 -22.28
N ILE A 158 6.82 2.11 -22.67
CA ILE A 158 7.31 2.55 -23.97
C ILE A 158 8.66 3.20 -23.75
N ASP A 159 9.65 2.72 -24.46
CA ASP A 159 11.00 3.27 -24.46
C ASP A 159 11.19 4.01 -25.80
N PHE A 160 11.33 5.33 -25.74
CA PHE A 160 11.44 6.15 -26.93
C PHE A 160 12.80 6.02 -27.61
N ASP A 161 13.86 5.76 -26.86
CA ASP A 161 15.20 5.56 -27.40
C ASP A 161 15.28 4.25 -28.19
N LYS A 162 14.61 3.22 -27.70
CA LYS A 162 14.49 1.92 -28.37
C LYS A 162 13.35 1.90 -29.41
N GLY A 163 12.45 2.89 -29.40
CA GLY A 163 11.27 2.93 -30.26
C GLY A 163 10.37 1.70 -30.06
N LYS A 164 10.26 1.20 -28.84
CA LYS A 164 9.68 -0.12 -28.56
C LYS A 164 8.73 -0.09 -27.35
N LEU A 165 7.64 -0.83 -27.51
CA LEU A 165 6.81 -1.23 -26.37
C LEU A 165 7.43 -2.46 -25.72
N ILE A 166 7.85 -2.34 -24.47
CA ILE A 166 8.51 -3.40 -23.70
C ILE A 166 7.47 -4.19 -22.90
N SER A 167 7.58 -5.50 -22.91
CA SER A 167 6.65 -6.35 -22.18
C SER A 167 6.94 -6.36 -20.67
N ASP A 168 5.91 -6.57 -19.86
CA ASP A 168 6.04 -6.71 -18.41
C ASP A 168 7.08 -7.76 -17.99
N GLU A 169 7.10 -8.88 -18.70
CA GLU A 169 8.04 -9.96 -18.42
C GLU A 169 9.49 -9.58 -18.69
N GLU A 170 9.72 -8.84 -19.80
CA GLU A 170 11.03 -8.33 -20.18
C GLU A 170 11.54 -7.33 -19.14
N ILE A 171 10.72 -6.35 -18.77
CA ILE A 171 11.05 -5.34 -17.75
C ILE A 171 11.40 -6.02 -16.41
N LYS A 172 10.50 -6.86 -15.92
CA LYS A 172 10.68 -7.50 -14.62
C LYS A 172 11.85 -8.48 -14.58
N LYS A 173 12.13 -9.14 -15.70
CA LYS A 173 13.31 -9.99 -15.84
C LYS A 173 14.59 -9.16 -15.82
N GLU A 174 14.62 -8.04 -16.52
CA GLU A 174 15.77 -7.14 -16.56
C GLU A 174 16.06 -6.60 -15.15
N VAL A 175 15.09 -5.98 -14.50
CA VAL A 175 15.22 -5.42 -13.15
C VAL A 175 15.63 -6.49 -12.13
N ALA A 176 15.00 -7.66 -12.17
CA ALA A 176 15.29 -8.73 -11.20
C ALA A 176 16.70 -9.33 -11.33
N ASN A 177 17.37 -9.11 -12.46
CA ASN A 177 18.71 -9.64 -12.70
C ASN A 177 19.80 -8.54 -12.73
N GLN A 178 19.46 -7.28 -12.48
CA GLN A 178 20.44 -6.18 -12.45
C GLN A 178 21.48 -6.36 -11.34
N HIS A 179 21.07 -6.92 -10.22
CA HIS A 179 21.92 -7.09 -9.05
C HIS A 179 21.74 -8.46 -8.40
N PRO A 180 22.68 -8.92 -7.58
CA PRO A 180 22.59 -10.22 -6.88
C PRO A 180 21.70 -10.12 -5.63
N TYR A 181 20.44 -9.73 -5.81
CA TYR A 181 19.49 -9.51 -4.69
C TYR A 181 19.36 -10.72 -3.76
N GLY A 182 19.38 -11.93 -4.31
CA GLY A 182 19.29 -13.14 -3.52
C GLY A 182 20.49 -13.36 -2.60
N GLU A 183 21.67 -12.97 -3.04
CA GLU A 183 22.88 -13.00 -2.19
C GLU A 183 22.82 -11.93 -1.10
N TRP A 184 22.38 -10.73 -1.44
CA TRP A 184 22.20 -9.64 -0.48
C TRP A 184 21.18 -10.02 0.60
N ASN A 185 20.03 -10.56 0.21
CA ASN A 185 19.02 -11.05 1.15
C ASN A 185 19.59 -12.09 2.10
N LYS A 186 20.28 -13.10 1.56
CA LYS A 186 20.87 -14.17 2.37
C LYS A 186 21.88 -13.66 3.39
N ASN A 187 22.64 -12.63 3.04
CA ASN A 187 23.72 -12.12 3.89
C ASN A 187 23.25 -11.06 4.88
N GLN A 188 22.14 -10.36 4.61
CA GLN A 188 21.71 -9.19 5.39
C GLN A 188 20.40 -9.40 6.16
N ILE A 189 19.51 -10.28 5.70
CA ILE A 189 18.24 -10.52 6.38
C ILE A 189 18.44 -11.51 7.50
N ILE A 190 18.05 -11.12 8.70
CA ILE A 190 18.03 -11.97 9.90
C ILE A 190 16.56 -12.34 10.16
N GLU A 191 16.25 -13.63 10.13
CA GLU A 191 14.92 -14.13 10.45
C GLU A 191 14.64 -13.99 11.96
N LEU A 192 13.40 -13.67 12.31
CA LEU A 192 13.01 -13.52 13.72
C LEU A 192 13.31 -14.77 14.56
N ARG A 193 13.19 -15.96 13.96
CA ARG A 193 13.49 -17.25 14.60
C ARG A 193 14.98 -17.48 14.89
N ASP A 194 15.85 -16.76 14.17
CA ASP A 194 17.30 -16.90 14.30
C ASP A 194 17.88 -15.91 15.33
N LEU A 195 17.02 -15.06 15.89
CA LEU A 195 17.42 -14.16 16.97
C LEU A 195 17.66 -14.96 18.25
N PRO A 196 18.67 -14.56 19.05
CA PRO A 196 18.90 -15.18 20.34
C PRO A 196 17.68 -15.01 21.25
N GLU A 197 17.33 -16.07 21.97
CA GLU A 197 16.24 -15.99 22.93
C GLU A 197 16.50 -14.89 23.96
N SER A 198 15.51 -13.99 24.09
CA SER A 198 15.57 -12.97 25.11
C SER A 198 15.48 -13.64 26.49
N PRO A 199 16.32 -13.22 27.47
CA PRO A 199 16.18 -13.75 28.81
C PRO A 199 14.75 -13.52 29.32
N LYS A 200 14.10 -14.57 29.86
CA LYS A 200 12.74 -14.50 30.37
C LYS A 200 12.63 -13.33 31.34
N LYS A 201 11.87 -12.31 30.97
CA LYS A 201 11.60 -11.19 31.86
C LYS A 201 10.86 -11.72 33.08
N LYS A 202 11.35 -11.36 34.27
CA LYS A 202 10.60 -11.63 35.51
C LYS A 202 9.24 -10.97 35.41
N LEU A 203 8.20 -11.68 35.89
CA LEU A 203 6.87 -11.11 36.02
C LEU A 203 6.96 -9.76 36.73
N VAL A 204 6.32 -8.77 36.17
CA VAL A 204 6.34 -7.40 36.72
C VAL A 204 5.44 -7.38 37.94
N SER A 205 6.02 -7.15 39.12
CA SER A 205 5.31 -7.15 40.39
C SER A 205 4.22 -6.08 40.49
N ASP A 206 4.33 -5.03 39.68
CA ASP A 206 3.43 -3.87 39.66
C ASP A 206 2.66 -3.76 38.31
N LEU A 207 2.24 -4.90 37.76
CA LEU A 207 1.55 -4.97 36.48
C LEU A 207 0.28 -4.12 36.42
N ILE A 208 -0.60 -4.22 37.44
CA ILE A 208 -1.88 -3.50 37.45
C ILE A 208 -1.71 -1.97 37.50
N PRO A 209 -0.84 -1.40 38.34
CA PRO A 209 -0.54 0.03 38.27
C PRO A 209 -0.01 0.48 36.91
N LYS A 210 0.86 -0.31 36.29
CA LYS A 210 1.38 -0.01 34.96
C LYS A 210 0.30 -0.08 33.88
N MET A 211 -0.55 -1.11 33.92
CA MET A 211 -1.67 -1.21 32.99
C MET A 211 -2.58 0.01 33.09
N LYS A 212 -2.91 0.45 34.29
CA LYS A 212 -3.70 1.68 34.50
C LYS A 212 -2.99 2.92 33.98
N ALA A 213 -1.70 3.03 34.24
CA ALA A 213 -0.89 4.17 33.75
C ALA A 213 -0.86 4.25 32.23
N PHE A 214 -0.90 3.11 31.53
CA PHE A 214 -0.96 3.03 30.07
C PHE A 214 -2.39 2.98 29.51
N GLY A 215 -3.41 3.16 30.34
CA GLY A 215 -4.81 3.23 29.90
C GLY A 215 -5.45 1.88 29.56
N TYR A 216 -4.85 0.75 29.96
CA TYR A 216 -5.47 -0.56 29.77
C TYR A 216 -6.62 -0.75 30.73
N THR A 217 -7.81 -1.05 30.21
CA THR A 217 -9.01 -1.39 30.97
C THR A 217 -9.27 -2.90 30.89
N THR A 218 -10.20 -3.38 31.74
CA THR A 218 -10.69 -4.76 31.68
C THR A 218 -11.26 -5.07 30.29
N GLU A 219 -12.01 -4.14 29.68
CA GLU A 219 -12.55 -4.29 28.35
C GLU A 219 -11.45 -4.43 27.30
N THR A 220 -10.38 -3.62 27.40
CA THR A 220 -9.23 -3.75 26.50
C THR A 220 -8.61 -5.14 26.60
N LEU A 221 -8.50 -5.69 27.80
CA LEU A 221 -7.94 -7.03 27.98
C LEU A 221 -8.86 -8.13 27.43
N GLU A 222 -10.14 -8.11 27.79
CA GLU A 222 -11.07 -9.18 27.47
C GLU A 222 -11.54 -9.15 26.02
N PHE A 223 -11.82 -7.97 25.47
CA PHE A 223 -12.40 -7.84 24.15
C PHE A 223 -11.38 -7.53 23.05
N MET A 224 -10.21 -7.02 23.39
CA MET A 224 -9.20 -6.68 22.39
C MET A 224 -7.99 -7.61 22.46
N LEU A 225 -7.35 -7.76 23.62
CA LEU A 225 -6.09 -8.50 23.71
C LEU A 225 -6.31 -10.02 23.79
N LEU A 226 -7.30 -10.47 24.52
CA LEU A 226 -7.55 -11.90 24.69
C LEU A 226 -7.86 -12.60 23.36
N PRO A 227 -8.75 -12.08 22.48
CA PRO A 227 -8.97 -12.69 21.16
C PRO A 227 -7.72 -12.75 20.28
N LEU A 228 -6.85 -11.74 20.36
CA LEU A 228 -5.58 -11.77 19.63
C LEU A 228 -4.69 -12.93 20.05
N VAL A 229 -4.65 -13.24 21.35
CA VAL A 229 -3.79 -14.28 21.91
C VAL A 229 -4.40 -15.67 21.77
N THR A 230 -5.70 -15.81 22.04
CA THR A 230 -6.36 -17.13 22.09
C THR A 230 -6.88 -17.61 20.75
N GLU A 231 -7.34 -16.69 19.90
CA GLU A 231 -8.00 -17.00 18.65
C GLU A 231 -7.18 -16.60 17.42
N LEU A 232 -6.03 -15.94 17.62
CA LEU A 232 -5.13 -15.46 16.57
C LEU A 232 -5.84 -14.64 15.49
N ARG A 233 -6.87 -13.88 15.89
CA ARG A 233 -7.66 -13.03 15.01
C ARG A 233 -7.76 -11.61 15.55
N GLN A 234 -8.01 -10.67 14.64
CA GLN A 234 -8.28 -9.29 15.05
C GLN A 234 -9.55 -9.22 15.90
N PRO A 235 -9.55 -8.45 17.00
CA PRO A 235 -10.74 -8.24 17.80
C PRO A 235 -11.78 -7.46 16.97
N LEU A 236 -12.99 -7.96 16.97
CA LEU A 236 -14.14 -7.35 16.33
C LEU A 236 -15.15 -6.99 17.40
N GLY A 237 -15.67 -5.79 17.34
CA GLY A 237 -16.73 -5.31 18.19
C GLY A 237 -17.88 -4.75 17.36
N SER A 238 -18.92 -4.34 18.06
CA SER A 238 -20.09 -3.72 17.48
C SER A 238 -20.47 -2.50 18.30
N MET A 239 -20.75 -1.39 17.64
CA MET A 239 -21.21 -0.15 18.27
C MET A 239 -22.71 0.07 18.10
N GLY A 240 -23.44 -0.94 17.68
CA GLY A 240 -24.88 -0.83 17.49
C GLY A 240 -25.63 -0.66 18.81
N ASN A 241 -26.80 -0.10 18.69
CA ASN A 241 -27.78 0.01 19.74
C ASN A 241 -29.06 -0.72 19.29
N ASP A 242 -29.34 -1.86 19.92
CA ASP A 242 -30.52 -2.69 19.64
C ASP A 242 -31.75 -2.26 20.46
N ALA A 243 -31.69 -1.11 21.12
CA ALA A 243 -32.83 -0.61 21.85
C ALA A 243 -34.01 -0.36 20.92
N ALA A 244 -35.14 -0.96 21.18
CA ALA A 244 -36.36 -0.73 20.39
C ALA A 244 -36.74 0.76 20.39
N LEU A 245 -37.27 1.24 19.27
CA LEU A 245 -37.89 2.55 19.20
C LEU A 245 -38.93 2.69 20.32
N ALA A 246 -39.09 3.86 20.91
CA ALA A 246 -40.03 4.09 22.01
C ALA A 246 -41.44 3.66 21.64
N CYS A 247 -41.87 3.89 20.42
CA CYS A 247 -43.20 3.48 19.91
C CYS A 247 -43.39 1.96 19.72
N LEU A 248 -42.25 1.19 19.72
CA LEU A 248 -42.25 -0.28 19.64
C LEU A 248 -41.86 -0.95 20.97
N SER A 249 -41.66 -0.17 22.01
CA SER A 249 -41.25 -0.69 23.31
C SER A 249 -42.42 -1.01 24.20
N ASP A 250 -42.43 -2.18 24.82
CA ASP A 250 -43.42 -2.58 25.85
C ASP A 250 -43.25 -1.86 27.19
N LYS A 251 -42.15 -1.10 27.32
CA LYS A 251 -41.84 -0.35 28.55
C LYS A 251 -42.16 1.13 28.35
N PRO A 252 -42.66 1.79 29.42
CA PRO A 252 -42.84 3.25 29.39
C PRO A 252 -41.52 3.95 29.06
N ARG A 253 -41.57 4.90 28.12
CA ARG A 253 -40.42 5.69 27.70
C ARG A 253 -40.67 7.16 28.01
N MET A 254 -39.57 7.91 28.17
CA MET A 254 -39.66 9.35 28.31
C MET A 254 -40.13 9.97 26.99
N ILE A 255 -40.89 11.07 27.09
CA ILE A 255 -41.55 11.67 25.92
C ILE A 255 -40.57 12.04 24.82
N TYR A 256 -39.35 12.47 25.12
CA TYR A 256 -38.32 12.80 24.13
C TYR A 256 -37.81 11.57 23.38
N ASP A 257 -37.93 10.35 23.92
CA ASP A 257 -37.52 9.13 23.23
C ASP A 257 -38.40 8.81 22.02
N TYR A 258 -39.67 9.30 22.00
CA TYR A 258 -40.59 9.12 20.88
C TYR A 258 -40.21 9.98 19.68
N PHE A 259 -39.36 10.97 19.84
CA PHE A 259 -38.88 11.85 18.79
C PHE A 259 -37.45 11.49 18.34
N LYS A 260 -36.82 10.48 18.93
CA LYS A 260 -35.55 9.94 18.44
C LYS A 260 -35.78 9.16 17.16
N GLN A 261 -35.00 9.50 16.16
CA GLN A 261 -34.86 8.66 14.97
C GLN A 261 -33.66 7.74 15.12
N LEU A 262 -33.88 6.44 14.93
CA LEU A 262 -32.82 5.48 14.68
C LEU A 262 -32.72 5.36 13.16
N PHE A 263 -31.68 5.94 12.61
CA PHE A 263 -31.43 5.77 11.17
C PHE A 263 -31.09 4.31 10.91
N ALA A 264 -31.73 3.72 9.89
CA ALA A 264 -31.37 2.42 9.36
C ALA A 264 -30.04 2.55 8.61
N GLN A 265 -28.98 2.78 9.34
CA GLN A 265 -27.63 2.65 8.86
C GLN A 265 -27.18 1.21 9.00
N ILE A 266 -25.95 0.90 8.59
CA ILE A 266 -25.33 -0.36 8.93
C ILE A 266 -25.40 -0.50 10.44
N THR A 267 -26.35 -1.33 10.92
CA THR A 267 -26.50 -1.64 12.31
C THR A 267 -25.26 -2.41 12.75
N ASN A 268 -24.72 -2.05 13.89
CA ASN A 268 -23.54 -2.72 14.45
C ASN A 268 -22.33 -2.75 13.50
N PRO A 269 -21.82 -1.61 13.04
CA PRO A 269 -20.63 -1.61 12.20
C PRO A 269 -19.48 -2.29 12.95
N PRO A 270 -18.72 -3.18 12.30
CA PRO A 270 -17.60 -3.85 12.94
C PRO A 270 -16.55 -2.83 13.36
N ILE A 271 -16.07 -2.97 14.58
CA ILE A 271 -14.93 -2.21 15.08
C ILE A 271 -13.73 -3.15 15.03
N ALA A 272 -12.80 -2.86 14.13
CA ALA A 272 -11.48 -3.47 14.12
C ALA A 272 -10.42 -2.38 14.23
N VAL A 273 -9.32 -2.67 14.88
CA VAL A 273 -8.22 -1.71 15.02
C VAL A 273 -7.75 -1.24 13.63
N SER A 274 -7.63 -2.16 12.67
CA SER A 274 -7.30 -1.85 11.28
C SER A 274 -8.35 -0.97 10.60
N TYR A 275 -9.64 -1.18 10.89
CA TYR A 275 -10.73 -0.42 10.30
C TYR A 275 -10.81 1.01 10.84
N THR A 276 -10.67 1.18 12.16
CA THR A 276 -10.69 2.52 12.79
C THR A 276 -9.48 3.36 12.40
N HIS A 277 -8.30 2.77 12.33
CA HIS A 277 -7.08 3.49 11.95
C HIS A 277 -6.97 3.76 10.45
N LEU A 278 -7.44 2.85 9.60
CA LEU A 278 -7.36 3.03 8.15
C LEU A 278 -8.45 3.98 7.62
N ARG A 279 -9.67 3.94 8.16
CA ARG A 279 -10.73 4.87 7.72
C ARG A 279 -10.68 6.26 8.32
N ALA A 280 -10.05 6.46 9.46
CA ALA A 280 -9.88 7.80 10.01
C ALA A 280 -9.07 8.72 9.10
N HIS A 281 -8.27 8.16 8.19
CA HIS A 281 -7.52 8.91 7.18
C HIS A 281 -8.29 9.14 5.86
N GLU A 282 -9.39 8.42 5.62
CA GLU A 282 -10.21 8.60 4.42
C GLU A 282 -11.24 9.73 4.51
N THR A 283 -11.50 10.25 5.71
CA THR A 283 -12.57 11.23 5.96
C THR A 283 -12.07 12.65 6.26
N ARG A 284 -10.81 12.93 5.99
CA ARG A 284 -10.24 14.28 6.09
C ARG A 284 -9.79 14.80 4.75
#